data_1c0d17d7544a100aba08b6d7ae11fb32
#
_entry.id   1c0d17d7544a100aba08b6d7ae11fb32
#
_cell.length_a   1.000
_cell.length_b   1.000
_cell.length_c   1.000
_cell.angle_alpha   90.00
_cell.angle_beta   90.00
_cell.angle_gamma   90.00
#
_symmetry.space_group_name_H-M   'P 1'
#
loop_
_entity.id
_entity.type
_entity.pdbx_description
1 polymer ?
#
loop_
_entity_poly.entity_id
_entity_poly.type
_entity_poly.pdbx_seq_one_letter_code
_entity_poly.pdbx_strand_id
1 'polypeptide(L)'
;MLYRTLGKTGEKVSAIGLGGYHLGHPPDPADAIQIVHSAIDRGITFMDNSWDYNGGESERRMGVGLRDGLRQKVFLMTKFDGRTKDSTARQINESLQRLQTDHIDLIQYHENIRLEDPDRFFAVDGPLEALLEAKKAGKIRYIGFTGHKDPFVHVRMLELAAQHNFHFDSCQMPLNVMDAHFRSFGHDVLPRLVEQGIAVLGMKSMGDGNVLESGRVTPLECLHYALNLPTSVVITGCERMAILDQAIEAARTFKPMSSAEVSALLAKTKDAAMTGQFEPFKTATQFDSTAQNPNWMR
;
A
#
# COMPACT_ATOMS: atom_id res chain seq x y z
N MET A 1 -8.29 -18.17 4.98
CA MET A 1 -7.88 -16.75 4.84
C MET A 1 -8.72 -15.90 5.78
N LEU A 2 -8.12 -14.91 6.44
CA LEU A 2 -8.82 -13.90 7.23
C LEU A 2 -9.32 -12.80 6.29
N TYR A 3 -10.58 -12.34 6.48
CA TYR A 3 -11.18 -11.25 5.69
C TYR A 3 -11.60 -10.10 6.60
N ARG A 4 -11.50 -8.86 6.10
CA ARG A 4 -11.86 -7.64 6.83
C ARG A 4 -12.62 -6.68 5.91
N THR A 5 -13.38 -5.78 6.52
CA THR A 5 -14.03 -4.70 5.77
C THR A 5 -13.03 -3.60 5.44
N LEU A 6 -13.10 -3.07 4.23
CA LEU A 6 -12.26 -1.99 3.74
C LEU A 6 -12.85 -0.63 4.17
N GLY A 7 -12.52 -0.18 5.36
CA GLY A 7 -13.05 1.06 5.93
C GLY A 7 -14.57 1.12 5.89
N LYS A 8 -15.11 2.24 5.40
CA LYS A 8 -16.56 2.47 5.22
C LYS A 8 -17.08 2.07 3.83
N THR A 9 -16.26 1.50 2.96
CA THR A 9 -16.65 1.15 1.58
C THR A 9 -17.68 0.03 1.50
N GLY A 10 -17.76 -0.83 2.53
CA GLY A 10 -18.58 -2.04 2.54
C GLY A 10 -17.91 -3.24 1.86
N GLU A 11 -16.80 -3.04 1.15
CA GLU A 11 -16.04 -4.11 0.50
C GLU A 11 -15.39 -5.04 1.52
N LYS A 12 -15.43 -6.33 1.25
CA LYS A 12 -14.81 -7.36 2.09
C LYS A 12 -13.61 -7.95 1.36
N VAL A 13 -12.43 -7.74 1.92
CA VAL A 13 -11.15 -8.11 1.31
C VAL A 13 -10.32 -9.01 2.22
N SER A 14 -9.38 -9.75 1.68
CA SER A 14 -8.42 -10.53 2.47
C SER A 14 -7.54 -9.59 3.32
N ALA A 15 -7.30 -9.97 4.56
CA ALA A 15 -6.47 -9.20 5.49
C ALA A 15 -4.98 -9.17 5.11
N ILE A 16 -4.55 -10.07 4.23
CA ILE A 16 -3.27 -10.02 3.51
C ILE A 16 -3.55 -9.63 2.07
N GLY A 17 -2.79 -8.64 1.55
CA GLY A 17 -2.80 -8.22 0.17
C GLY A 17 -1.50 -8.58 -0.54
N LEU A 18 -1.57 -8.97 -1.81
CA LEU A 18 -0.39 -9.23 -2.64
C LEU A 18 0.18 -7.92 -3.17
N GLY A 19 1.42 -7.58 -2.77
CA GLY A 19 2.14 -6.39 -3.22
C GLY A 19 2.82 -6.58 -4.58
N GLY A 20 2.55 -5.67 -5.51
CA GLY A 20 2.98 -5.76 -6.90
C GLY A 20 4.44 -5.42 -7.15
N TYR A 21 5.09 -4.61 -6.30
CA TYR A 21 6.49 -4.22 -6.55
C TYR A 21 7.40 -5.43 -6.79
N HIS A 22 7.31 -6.44 -5.94
CA HIS A 22 8.10 -7.65 -6.02
C HIS A 22 7.72 -8.59 -7.19
N LEU A 23 6.55 -8.42 -7.79
CA LEU A 23 6.17 -9.19 -8.99
C LEU A 23 6.98 -8.81 -10.22
N GLY A 24 7.61 -7.64 -10.21
CA GLY A 24 8.55 -7.23 -11.27
C GLY A 24 9.94 -7.86 -11.16
N HIS A 25 10.29 -8.46 -10.02
CA HIS A 25 11.64 -8.97 -9.75
C HIS A 25 11.95 -10.35 -10.36
N PRO A 26 11.04 -11.35 -10.37
CA PRO A 26 11.35 -12.64 -10.95
C PRO A 26 11.89 -12.50 -12.39
N PRO A 27 13.02 -13.14 -12.73
CA PRO A 27 13.58 -13.07 -14.09
C PRO A 27 12.61 -13.61 -15.14
N ASP A 28 11.87 -14.69 -14.81
CA ASP A 28 10.80 -15.21 -15.66
C ASP A 28 9.45 -14.58 -15.23
N PRO A 29 8.76 -13.87 -16.13
CA PRO A 29 7.41 -13.36 -15.86
C PRO A 29 6.42 -14.46 -15.47
N ALA A 30 6.60 -15.71 -15.92
CA ALA A 30 5.73 -16.82 -15.58
C ALA A 30 5.70 -17.10 -14.07
N ASP A 31 6.82 -16.92 -13.38
CA ASP A 31 6.89 -17.09 -11.92
C ASP A 31 5.99 -16.06 -11.19
N ALA A 32 6.01 -14.82 -11.65
CA ALA A 32 5.15 -13.78 -11.09
C ALA A 32 3.66 -14.07 -11.33
N ILE A 33 3.30 -14.55 -12.53
CA ILE A 33 1.93 -14.96 -12.87
C ILE A 33 1.50 -16.14 -12.01
N GLN A 34 2.38 -17.12 -11.79
CA GLN A 34 2.11 -18.26 -10.90
C GLN A 34 1.85 -17.80 -9.46
N ILE A 35 2.61 -16.81 -8.97
CA ILE A 35 2.38 -16.22 -7.63
C ILE A 35 0.99 -15.59 -7.56
N VAL A 36 0.56 -14.81 -8.58
CA VAL A 36 -0.77 -14.21 -8.64
C VAL A 36 -1.87 -15.29 -8.61
N HIS A 37 -1.76 -16.31 -9.46
CA HIS A 37 -2.74 -17.41 -9.50
C HIS A 37 -2.82 -18.14 -8.15
N SER A 38 -1.67 -18.52 -7.59
CA SER A 38 -1.60 -19.20 -6.29
C SER A 38 -2.15 -18.35 -5.15
N ALA A 39 -1.93 -17.03 -5.17
CA ALA A 39 -2.47 -16.11 -4.19
C ALA A 39 -4.02 -16.11 -4.22
N ILE A 40 -4.60 -16.02 -5.42
CA ILE A 40 -6.06 -16.04 -5.62
C ILE A 40 -6.65 -17.38 -5.18
N ASP A 41 -6.08 -18.50 -5.61
CA ASP A 41 -6.55 -19.85 -5.28
C ASP A 41 -6.52 -20.12 -3.78
N ARG A 42 -5.62 -19.44 -3.05
CA ARG A 42 -5.47 -19.55 -1.59
C ARG A 42 -6.25 -18.47 -0.83
N GLY A 43 -7.07 -17.69 -1.53
CA GLY A 43 -8.05 -16.76 -0.96
C GLY A 43 -7.53 -15.34 -0.72
N ILE A 44 -6.40 -14.92 -1.28
CA ILE A 44 -6.02 -13.51 -1.33
C ILE A 44 -6.89 -12.83 -2.39
N THR A 45 -7.62 -11.80 -1.98
CA THR A 45 -8.51 -11.04 -2.86
C THR A 45 -8.06 -9.60 -3.07
N PHE A 46 -7.07 -9.11 -2.33
CA PHE A 46 -6.57 -7.75 -2.47
C PHE A 46 -5.23 -7.76 -3.24
N MET A 47 -5.20 -7.05 -4.38
CA MET A 47 -4.03 -6.91 -5.24
C MET A 47 -3.58 -5.45 -5.25
N ASP A 48 -2.33 -5.19 -4.84
CA ASP A 48 -1.70 -3.87 -4.83
C ASP A 48 -0.69 -3.75 -5.97
N ASN A 49 -0.70 -2.63 -6.70
CA ASN A 49 0.30 -2.30 -7.70
C ASN A 49 0.61 -0.80 -7.69
N SER A 50 1.44 -0.33 -8.64
CA SER A 50 1.69 1.08 -8.92
C SER A 50 2.14 1.27 -10.37
N TRP A 51 1.79 2.41 -10.93
CA TRP A 51 2.14 2.81 -12.29
C TRP A 51 3.66 2.79 -12.55
N ASP A 52 4.46 3.19 -11.55
CA ASP A 52 5.92 3.29 -11.64
C ASP A 52 6.66 1.96 -11.40
N TYR A 53 6.03 0.99 -10.76
CA TYR A 53 6.71 -0.23 -10.30
C TYR A 53 7.36 -0.98 -11.46
N ASN A 54 8.72 -1.07 -11.40
CA ASN A 54 9.54 -1.73 -12.41
C ASN A 54 9.25 -1.21 -13.85
N GLY A 55 9.06 0.11 -14.00
CA GLY A 55 8.74 0.72 -15.31
C GLY A 55 7.40 0.26 -15.90
N GLY A 56 6.44 -0.09 -15.04
CA GLY A 56 5.12 -0.60 -15.40
C GLY A 56 5.07 -2.11 -15.65
N GLU A 57 6.20 -2.82 -15.52
CA GLU A 57 6.25 -4.27 -15.73
C GLU A 57 5.45 -5.03 -14.68
N SER A 58 5.41 -4.53 -13.44
CA SER A 58 4.58 -5.12 -12.38
C SER A 58 3.09 -5.10 -12.72
N GLU A 59 2.59 -3.99 -13.30
CA GLU A 59 1.20 -3.93 -13.77
C GLU A 59 0.95 -4.87 -14.95
N ARG A 60 1.88 -4.97 -15.92
CA ARG A 60 1.73 -5.90 -17.06
C ARG A 60 1.64 -7.35 -16.61
N ARG A 61 2.51 -7.80 -15.70
CA ARG A 61 2.50 -9.16 -15.16
C ARG A 61 1.22 -9.45 -14.38
N MET A 62 0.79 -8.51 -13.55
CA MET A 62 -0.48 -8.63 -12.82
C MET A 62 -1.65 -8.68 -13.79
N GLY A 63 -1.70 -7.83 -14.82
CA GLY A 63 -2.73 -7.85 -15.85
C GLY A 63 -2.84 -9.20 -16.57
N VAL A 64 -1.70 -9.81 -16.93
CA VAL A 64 -1.68 -11.16 -17.50
C VAL A 64 -2.19 -12.19 -16.49
N GLY A 65 -1.76 -12.11 -15.23
CA GLY A 65 -2.18 -13.02 -14.16
C GLY A 65 -3.66 -12.91 -13.78
N LEU A 66 -4.32 -11.80 -14.14
CA LEU A 66 -5.75 -11.59 -13.88
C LEU A 66 -6.68 -11.91 -15.05
N ARG A 67 -6.15 -12.49 -16.13
CA ARG A 67 -6.97 -12.96 -17.27
C ARG A 67 -7.91 -14.10 -16.88
N ASP A 68 -8.69 -14.57 -17.83
CA ASP A 68 -9.53 -15.77 -17.74
C ASP A 68 -10.53 -15.76 -16.56
N GLY A 69 -11.10 -14.57 -16.28
CA GLY A 69 -12.11 -14.40 -15.24
C GLY A 69 -11.53 -14.22 -13.82
N LEU A 70 -10.21 -14.12 -13.66
CA LEU A 70 -9.59 -13.90 -12.33
C LEU A 70 -9.72 -12.45 -11.86
N ARG A 71 -9.80 -11.47 -12.79
CA ARG A 71 -10.03 -10.05 -12.45
C ARG A 71 -11.24 -9.84 -11.56
N GLN A 72 -12.34 -10.56 -11.81
CA GLN A 72 -13.59 -10.46 -11.05
C GLN A 72 -13.52 -11.08 -9.65
N LYS A 73 -12.48 -11.85 -9.37
CA LYS A 73 -12.26 -12.47 -8.05
C LYS A 73 -11.49 -11.60 -7.09
N VAL A 74 -10.96 -10.46 -7.54
CA VAL A 74 -10.05 -9.62 -6.76
C VAL A 74 -10.52 -8.18 -6.69
N PHE A 75 -10.13 -7.51 -5.62
CA PHE A 75 -10.15 -6.07 -5.44
C PHE A 75 -8.78 -5.54 -5.89
N LEU A 76 -8.74 -4.83 -7.01
CA LEU A 76 -7.53 -4.38 -7.66
C LEU A 76 -7.23 -2.93 -7.30
N MET A 77 -6.06 -2.70 -6.74
CA MET A 77 -5.54 -1.37 -6.44
C MET A 77 -4.27 -1.09 -7.25
N THR A 78 -4.15 0.16 -7.73
CA THR A 78 -2.88 0.70 -8.22
C THR A 78 -2.69 2.14 -7.74
N LYS A 79 -1.56 2.76 -8.10
CA LYS A 79 -1.17 4.10 -7.67
C LYS A 79 -0.68 4.91 -8.87
N PHE A 80 -0.66 6.24 -8.74
CA PHE A 80 -0.17 7.15 -9.75
C PHE A 80 0.72 8.22 -9.13
N ASP A 81 1.68 8.72 -9.90
CA ASP A 81 2.70 9.71 -9.50
C ASP A 81 2.45 11.11 -10.05
N GLY A 82 1.47 11.26 -10.93
CA GLY A 82 1.10 12.54 -11.51
C GLY A 82 0.70 13.58 -10.45
N ARG A 83 1.12 14.83 -10.66
CA ARG A 83 0.82 15.96 -9.77
C ARG A 83 -0.02 17.03 -10.47
N THR A 84 -0.42 16.79 -11.72
CA THR A 84 -1.33 17.61 -12.51
C THR A 84 -2.52 16.77 -12.97
N LYS A 85 -3.61 17.43 -13.37
CA LYS A 85 -4.77 16.76 -13.95
C LYS A 85 -4.39 15.88 -15.15
N ASP A 86 -3.61 16.41 -16.07
CA ASP A 86 -3.23 15.71 -17.30
C ASP A 86 -2.34 14.51 -17.04
N SER A 87 -1.30 14.67 -16.20
CA SER A 87 -0.42 13.55 -15.85
C SER A 87 -1.16 12.44 -15.11
N THR A 88 -2.09 12.80 -14.23
CA THR A 88 -2.93 11.84 -13.50
C THR A 88 -3.85 11.08 -14.46
N ALA A 89 -4.56 11.78 -15.34
CA ALA A 89 -5.46 11.16 -16.32
C ALA A 89 -4.70 10.21 -17.27
N ARG A 90 -3.51 10.62 -17.74
CA ARG A 90 -2.63 9.79 -18.57
C ARG A 90 -2.23 8.52 -17.83
N GLN A 91 -1.71 8.63 -16.62
CA GLN A 91 -1.22 7.47 -15.84
C GLN A 91 -2.35 6.50 -15.48
N ILE A 92 -3.56 6.97 -15.18
CA ILE A 92 -4.75 6.11 -14.98
C ILE A 92 -5.02 5.29 -16.26
N ASN A 93 -5.02 5.93 -17.44
CA ASN A 93 -5.28 5.22 -18.69
C ASN A 93 -4.17 4.21 -19.03
N GLU A 94 -2.91 4.54 -18.79
CA GLU A 94 -1.78 3.63 -18.95
C GLU A 94 -1.88 2.42 -18.00
N SER A 95 -2.25 2.63 -16.75
CA SER A 95 -2.48 1.55 -15.78
C SER A 95 -3.61 0.62 -16.21
N LEU A 96 -4.74 1.16 -16.68
CA LEU A 96 -5.84 0.35 -17.23
C LEU A 96 -5.38 -0.53 -18.40
N GLN A 97 -4.56 0.01 -19.30
CA GLN A 97 -4.01 -0.75 -20.42
C GLN A 97 -3.05 -1.85 -19.97
N ARG A 98 -2.12 -1.55 -19.04
CA ARG A 98 -1.14 -2.53 -18.53
C ARG A 98 -1.80 -3.62 -17.71
N LEU A 99 -2.78 -3.27 -16.88
CA LEU A 99 -3.57 -4.18 -16.07
C LEU A 99 -4.64 -4.94 -16.87
N GLN A 100 -4.86 -4.58 -18.14
CA GLN A 100 -5.81 -5.21 -19.06
C GLN A 100 -7.23 -5.27 -18.49
N THR A 101 -7.69 -4.17 -17.90
CA THR A 101 -9.00 -4.04 -17.28
C THR A 101 -9.66 -2.73 -17.66
N ASP A 102 -10.98 -2.68 -17.62
CA ASP A 102 -11.77 -1.47 -17.86
C ASP A 102 -11.93 -0.59 -16.61
N HIS A 103 -11.66 -1.13 -15.43
CA HIS A 103 -11.73 -0.40 -14.18
C HIS A 103 -10.72 -0.86 -13.13
N ILE A 104 -10.37 0.07 -12.24
CA ILE A 104 -9.55 -0.12 -11.03
C ILE A 104 -10.46 0.07 -9.83
N ASP A 105 -10.42 -0.85 -8.86
CA ASP A 105 -11.27 -0.71 -7.67
C ASP A 105 -10.80 0.45 -6.79
N LEU A 106 -9.52 0.55 -6.49
CA LEU A 106 -8.94 1.63 -5.69
C LEU A 106 -7.72 2.22 -6.37
N ILE A 107 -7.69 3.54 -6.51
CA ILE A 107 -6.49 4.24 -6.95
C ILE A 107 -5.94 5.13 -5.85
N GLN A 108 -4.62 5.18 -5.71
CA GLN A 108 -3.97 5.99 -4.68
C GLN A 108 -3.00 7.02 -5.27
N TYR A 109 -3.06 8.24 -4.71
CA TYR A 109 -2.05 9.26 -4.91
C TYR A 109 -0.75 8.81 -4.24
N HIS A 110 0.27 8.52 -5.06
CA HIS A 110 1.49 7.85 -4.65
C HIS A 110 2.51 8.83 -4.07
N GLU A 111 3.39 8.31 -3.21
CA GLU A 111 4.56 9.03 -2.69
C GLU A 111 4.27 10.46 -2.20
N ASN A 112 3.30 10.59 -1.27
CA ASN A 112 3.19 11.82 -0.48
C ASN A 112 4.38 11.90 0.47
N ILE A 113 5.48 12.46 -0.01
CA ILE A 113 6.78 12.53 0.66
C ILE A 113 7.26 13.95 0.93
N ARG A 114 6.56 14.95 0.36
CA ARG A 114 6.86 16.38 0.52
C ARG A 114 5.66 17.08 1.15
N LEU A 115 5.92 18.15 1.90
CA LEU A 115 4.84 18.93 2.53
C LEU A 115 3.90 19.62 1.52
N GLU A 116 4.39 19.88 0.31
CA GLU A 116 3.58 20.45 -0.77
C GLU A 116 2.78 19.42 -1.58
N ASP A 117 3.03 18.11 -1.44
CA ASP A 117 2.27 17.09 -2.19
C ASP A 117 0.77 17.13 -1.85
N PRO A 118 0.33 17.29 -0.58
CA PRO A 118 -1.07 17.49 -0.25
C PRO A 118 -1.70 18.74 -0.89
N ASP A 119 -0.98 19.86 -0.94
CA ASP A 119 -1.48 21.08 -1.57
C ASP A 119 -1.67 20.91 -3.08
N ARG A 120 -0.74 20.21 -3.74
CA ARG A 120 -0.84 19.88 -5.18
C ARG A 120 -2.04 18.99 -5.48
N PHE A 121 -2.39 18.08 -4.59
CA PHE A 121 -3.53 17.18 -4.78
C PHE A 121 -4.86 17.95 -4.92
N PHE A 122 -5.03 19.00 -4.12
CA PHE A 122 -6.23 19.84 -4.09
C PHE A 122 -6.15 21.12 -4.95
N ALA A 123 -5.04 21.34 -5.65
CA ALA A 123 -4.86 22.51 -6.50
C ALA A 123 -5.84 22.52 -7.69
N VAL A 124 -6.07 23.70 -8.26
CA VAL A 124 -6.75 23.84 -9.56
C VAL A 124 -5.91 23.12 -10.62
N ASP A 125 -6.55 22.38 -11.53
CA ASP A 125 -5.92 21.49 -12.49
C ASP A 125 -5.01 20.43 -11.83
N GLY A 126 -5.30 20.09 -10.59
CA GLY A 126 -4.62 19.07 -9.80
C GLY A 126 -5.21 17.67 -9.98
N PRO A 127 -4.57 16.68 -9.33
CA PRO A 127 -4.97 15.27 -9.42
C PRO A 127 -6.42 14.99 -9.06
N LEU A 128 -6.99 15.67 -8.06
CA LEU A 128 -8.36 15.43 -7.61
C LEU A 128 -9.38 15.58 -8.75
N GLU A 129 -9.21 16.58 -9.62
CA GLU A 129 -10.14 16.80 -10.74
C GLU A 129 -10.15 15.59 -11.70
N ALA A 130 -8.95 15.09 -12.08
CA ALA A 130 -8.84 13.91 -12.95
C ALA A 130 -9.43 12.66 -12.30
N LEU A 131 -9.24 12.49 -10.98
CA LEU A 131 -9.80 11.36 -10.24
C LEU A 131 -11.33 11.41 -10.20
N LEU A 132 -11.93 12.57 -9.99
CA LEU A 132 -13.39 12.73 -10.00
C LEU A 132 -13.98 12.48 -11.40
N GLU A 133 -13.30 12.92 -12.45
CA GLU A 133 -13.68 12.61 -13.85
C GLU A 133 -13.56 11.10 -14.14
N ALA A 134 -12.47 10.46 -13.72
CA ALA A 134 -12.27 9.02 -13.88
C ALA A 134 -13.31 8.20 -13.10
N LYS A 135 -13.67 8.64 -11.89
CA LYS A 135 -14.73 8.03 -11.08
C LYS A 135 -16.10 8.15 -11.76
N LYS A 136 -16.43 9.32 -12.27
CA LYS A 136 -17.66 9.55 -13.04
C LYS A 136 -17.73 8.72 -14.31
N ALA A 137 -16.59 8.48 -14.96
CA ALA A 137 -16.48 7.63 -16.15
C ALA A 137 -16.47 6.12 -15.84
N GLY A 138 -16.54 5.71 -14.57
CA GLY A 138 -16.51 4.31 -14.15
C GLY A 138 -15.12 3.64 -14.23
N LYS A 139 -14.07 4.40 -14.50
CA LYS A 139 -12.68 3.89 -14.58
C LYS A 139 -12.09 3.55 -13.22
N ILE A 140 -12.53 4.23 -12.16
CA ILE A 140 -12.10 3.99 -10.78
C ILE A 140 -13.32 4.00 -9.85
N ARG A 141 -13.25 3.25 -8.74
CA ARG A 141 -14.36 3.21 -7.75
C ARG A 141 -14.03 4.01 -6.49
N TYR A 142 -12.84 3.80 -5.93
CA TYR A 142 -12.40 4.37 -4.67
C TYR A 142 -11.09 5.16 -4.85
N ILE A 143 -10.90 6.17 -3.99
CA ILE A 143 -9.74 7.06 -4.04
C ILE A 143 -9.04 7.04 -2.69
N GLY A 144 -7.72 6.84 -2.70
CA GLY A 144 -6.88 6.86 -1.52
C GLY A 144 -5.57 7.61 -1.74
N PHE A 145 -4.72 7.58 -0.73
CA PHE A 145 -3.37 8.14 -0.82
C PHE A 145 -2.37 7.26 -0.06
N THR A 146 -1.09 7.44 -0.37
CA THR A 146 0.00 6.70 0.25
C THR A 146 1.28 7.52 0.30
N GLY A 147 2.12 7.21 1.25
CA GLY A 147 3.47 7.75 1.41
C GLY A 147 4.19 6.98 2.51
N HIS A 148 5.48 7.24 2.64
CA HIS A 148 6.32 6.45 3.55
C HIS A 148 7.34 7.29 4.33
N LYS A 149 7.49 8.58 3.99
CA LYS A 149 8.60 9.40 4.45
C LYS A 149 8.38 10.00 5.83
N ASP A 150 7.24 10.65 6.00
CA ASP A 150 6.93 11.41 7.21
C ASP A 150 5.42 11.38 7.50
N PRO A 151 4.99 11.02 8.71
CA PRO A 151 3.59 11.03 9.11
C PRO A 151 2.93 12.42 9.01
N PHE A 152 3.67 13.50 9.18
CA PHE A 152 3.13 14.87 9.08
C PHE A 152 2.55 15.19 7.70
N VAL A 153 3.12 14.62 6.63
CA VAL A 153 2.56 14.77 5.28
C VAL A 153 1.18 14.14 5.19
N HIS A 154 0.97 13.00 5.84
CA HIS A 154 -0.32 12.33 5.90
C HIS A 154 -1.33 13.10 6.76
N VAL A 155 -0.90 13.62 7.90
CA VAL A 155 -1.75 14.49 8.75
C VAL A 155 -2.21 15.71 7.96
N ARG A 156 -1.31 16.40 7.25
CA ARG A 156 -1.65 17.53 6.38
C ARG A 156 -2.60 17.15 5.27
N MET A 157 -2.43 15.97 4.65
CA MET A 157 -3.37 15.47 3.63
C MET A 157 -4.80 15.34 4.18
N LEU A 158 -4.94 14.79 5.39
CA LEU A 158 -6.25 14.65 6.05
C LEU A 158 -6.85 16.01 6.43
N GLU A 159 -6.03 16.96 6.88
CA GLU A 159 -6.48 18.32 7.21
C GLU A 159 -6.99 19.06 5.97
N LEU A 160 -6.25 19.00 4.85
CA LEU A 160 -6.69 19.60 3.59
C LEU A 160 -7.92 18.89 3.02
N ALA A 161 -8.02 17.57 3.13
CA ALA A 161 -9.22 16.84 2.73
C ALA A 161 -10.46 17.38 3.46
N ALA A 162 -10.36 17.59 4.77
CA ALA A 162 -11.45 18.17 5.56
C ALA A 162 -11.80 19.59 5.12
N GLN A 163 -10.81 20.45 4.81
CA GLN A 163 -11.03 21.82 4.32
C GLN A 163 -11.74 21.84 2.95
N HIS A 164 -11.46 20.86 2.09
CA HIS A 164 -12.07 20.73 0.77
C HIS A 164 -13.36 19.88 0.76
N ASN A 165 -13.91 19.50 1.94
CA ASN A 165 -15.05 18.60 2.06
C ASN A 165 -14.85 17.29 1.27
N PHE A 166 -13.62 16.79 1.21
CA PHE A 166 -13.26 15.56 0.55
C PHE A 166 -12.96 14.47 1.57
N HIS A 167 -13.35 13.23 1.27
CA HIS A 167 -13.09 12.08 2.11
C HIS A 167 -12.36 11.00 1.29
N PHE A 168 -11.18 10.61 1.75
CA PHE A 168 -10.47 9.47 1.19
C PHE A 168 -11.10 8.15 1.61
N ASP A 169 -11.14 7.18 0.69
CA ASP A 169 -11.62 5.84 0.99
C ASP A 169 -10.54 4.99 1.70
N SER A 170 -9.26 5.26 1.43
CA SER A 170 -8.13 4.54 2.04
C SER A 170 -6.88 5.40 2.23
N CYS A 171 -6.03 4.96 3.17
CA CYS A 171 -4.66 5.43 3.33
C CYS A 171 -3.72 4.23 3.49
N GLN A 172 -2.63 4.20 2.69
CA GLN A 172 -1.58 3.20 2.80
C GLN A 172 -0.32 3.83 3.40
N MET A 173 0.25 3.19 4.41
CA MET A 173 1.38 3.72 5.15
C MET A 173 2.22 2.61 5.78
N PRO A 174 3.50 2.86 6.12
CA PRO A 174 4.31 1.92 6.88
C PRO A 174 3.68 1.62 8.24
N LEU A 175 3.51 0.35 8.53
CA LEU A 175 3.06 -0.14 9.84
C LEU A 175 3.85 -1.40 10.18
N ASN A 176 4.83 -1.25 11.05
CA ASN A 176 5.74 -2.33 11.44
C ASN A 176 6.24 -2.14 12.88
N VAL A 177 7.00 -3.10 13.37
CA VAL A 177 7.51 -3.11 14.77
C VAL A 177 8.55 -2.03 15.06
N MET A 178 9.16 -1.40 14.04
CA MET A 178 10.10 -0.28 14.20
C MET A 178 9.37 1.06 14.16
N ASP A 179 8.30 1.17 13.34
CA ASP A 179 7.49 2.38 13.20
C ASP A 179 6.99 2.92 14.54
N ALA A 180 6.67 2.04 15.50
CA ALA A 180 6.23 2.42 16.83
C ALA A 180 7.24 3.30 17.61
N HIS A 181 8.49 3.38 17.17
CA HIS A 181 9.59 4.06 17.91
C HIS A 181 10.20 5.23 17.15
N PHE A 182 9.94 5.37 15.84
CA PHE A 182 10.59 6.41 15.03
C PHE A 182 9.65 6.95 13.96
N ARG A 183 9.34 8.26 14.02
CA ARG A 183 8.42 8.95 13.07
C ARG A 183 7.19 8.08 12.79
N SER A 184 6.41 7.84 13.82
CA SER A 184 5.41 6.78 13.83
C SER A 184 4.13 7.17 13.09
N PHE A 185 3.86 6.49 11.99
CA PHE A 185 2.55 6.52 11.34
C PHE A 185 1.47 5.88 12.23
N GLY A 186 1.85 4.86 13.00
CA GLY A 186 0.95 4.21 13.96
C GLY A 186 0.48 5.14 15.08
N HIS A 187 1.30 6.10 15.53
CA HIS A 187 0.92 7.06 16.55
C HIS A 187 0.18 8.28 15.99
N ASP A 188 0.68 8.85 14.88
CA ASP A 188 0.25 10.17 14.45
C ASP A 188 -0.89 10.12 13.43
N VAL A 189 -0.97 9.07 12.61
CA VAL A 189 -1.92 8.95 11.49
C VAL A 189 -3.01 7.92 11.76
N LEU A 190 -2.64 6.72 12.21
CA LEU A 190 -3.56 5.60 12.38
C LEU A 190 -4.83 5.91 13.19
N PRO A 191 -4.76 6.59 14.37
CA PRO A 191 -5.96 6.92 15.13
C PRO A 191 -6.94 7.81 14.36
N ARG A 192 -6.44 8.78 13.58
CA ARG A 192 -7.24 9.69 12.75
C ARG A 192 -7.98 8.95 11.63
N LEU A 193 -7.32 7.97 11.00
CA LEU A 193 -7.93 7.14 9.96
C LEU A 193 -9.06 6.29 10.53
N VAL A 194 -8.82 5.66 11.68
CA VAL A 194 -9.84 4.84 12.37
C VAL A 194 -11.05 5.67 12.75
N GLU A 195 -10.85 6.83 13.35
CA GLU A 195 -11.92 7.77 13.73
C GLU A 195 -12.77 8.19 12.52
N GLN A 196 -12.12 8.50 11.40
CA GLN A 196 -12.78 8.89 10.17
C GLN A 196 -13.37 7.71 9.39
N GLY A 197 -13.01 6.47 9.73
CA GLY A 197 -13.43 5.25 9.04
C GLY A 197 -12.79 5.09 7.66
N ILE A 198 -11.61 5.70 7.46
CA ILE A 198 -10.76 5.52 6.28
C ILE A 198 -10.07 4.16 6.39
N ALA A 199 -10.10 3.37 5.30
CA ALA A 199 -9.46 2.06 5.28
C ALA A 199 -7.94 2.17 5.48
N VAL A 200 -7.42 1.45 6.47
CA VAL A 200 -5.99 1.41 6.77
C VAL A 200 -5.33 0.27 6.02
N LEU A 201 -4.40 0.60 5.11
CA LEU A 201 -3.58 -0.36 4.40
C LEU A 201 -2.15 -0.30 4.96
N GLY A 202 -1.75 -1.35 5.70
CA GLY A 202 -0.40 -1.44 6.23
C GLY A 202 0.56 -1.95 5.17
N MET A 203 1.69 -1.30 5.00
CA MET A 203 2.78 -1.74 4.13
C MET A 203 4.11 -1.76 4.86
N LYS A 204 5.14 -2.30 4.21
CA LYS A 204 6.52 -2.33 4.73
C LYS A 204 6.63 -2.98 6.11
N SER A 205 5.82 -4.04 6.35
CA SER A 205 5.82 -4.79 7.62
C SER A 205 7.20 -5.35 7.98
N MET A 206 8.02 -5.66 6.97
CA MET A 206 9.41 -6.11 7.10
C MET A 206 10.41 -5.11 6.48
N GLY A 207 9.93 -3.95 5.97
CA GLY A 207 10.79 -2.89 5.43
C GLY A 207 11.67 -3.34 4.27
N ASP A 208 11.16 -4.20 3.38
CA ASP A 208 11.93 -4.82 2.29
C ASP A 208 13.11 -5.68 2.81
N GLY A 209 12.90 -6.35 3.94
CA GLY A 209 13.91 -7.15 4.62
C GLY A 209 14.73 -6.40 5.67
N ASN A 210 14.85 -5.08 5.58
CA ASN A 210 15.69 -4.29 6.49
C ASN A 210 15.32 -4.46 7.97
N VAL A 211 14.04 -4.57 8.30
CA VAL A 211 13.59 -4.83 9.69
C VAL A 211 14.15 -6.14 10.22
N LEU A 212 14.26 -7.17 9.36
CA LEU A 212 14.76 -8.49 9.73
C LEU A 212 16.28 -8.49 9.94
N GLU A 213 17.01 -7.60 9.26
CA GLU A 213 18.47 -7.42 9.44
C GLU A 213 18.83 -7.02 10.87
N SER A 214 17.88 -6.45 11.62
CA SER A 214 18.07 -6.18 13.04
C SER A 214 18.32 -7.43 13.88
N GLY A 215 17.95 -8.61 13.39
CA GLY A 215 18.03 -9.90 14.11
C GLY A 215 17.09 -9.98 15.34
N ARG A 216 16.18 -9.02 15.51
CA ARG A 216 15.32 -8.90 16.70
C ARG A 216 13.98 -9.60 16.57
N VAL A 217 13.49 -9.76 15.34
CA VAL A 217 12.15 -10.25 15.04
C VAL A 217 12.17 -11.20 13.84
N THR A 218 11.17 -12.07 13.80
CA THR A 218 10.92 -12.98 12.69
C THR A 218 9.90 -12.38 11.72
N PRO A 219 9.84 -12.87 10.46
CA PRO A 219 8.81 -12.44 9.51
C PRO A 219 7.39 -12.64 10.04
N LEU A 220 7.14 -13.73 10.75
CA LEU A 220 5.82 -14.04 11.29
C LEU A 220 5.42 -13.05 12.41
N GLU A 221 6.34 -12.68 13.29
CA GLU A 221 6.12 -11.65 14.31
C GLU A 221 5.80 -10.29 13.65
N CYS A 222 6.52 -9.91 12.59
CA CYS A 222 6.26 -8.66 11.86
C CYS A 222 4.86 -8.64 11.23
N LEU A 223 4.45 -9.73 10.57
CA LEU A 223 3.13 -9.83 9.93
C LEU A 223 2.01 -9.90 10.97
N HIS A 224 2.19 -10.66 12.06
CA HIS A 224 1.22 -10.74 13.14
C HIS A 224 1.04 -9.38 13.84
N TYR A 225 2.13 -8.63 14.06
CA TYR A 225 2.05 -7.27 14.59
C TYR A 225 1.23 -6.36 13.68
N ALA A 226 1.53 -6.31 12.38
CA ALA A 226 0.81 -5.49 11.42
C ALA A 226 -0.67 -5.90 11.31
N LEU A 227 -0.96 -7.20 11.35
CA LEU A 227 -2.33 -7.72 11.40
C LEU A 227 -3.05 -7.40 12.71
N ASN A 228 -2.33 -7.21 13.82
CA ASN A 228 -2.91 -6.87 15.11
C ASN A 228 -3.33 -5.40 15.21
N LEU A 229 -2.78 -4.52 14.38
CA LEU A 229 -3.25 -3.16 14.25
C LEU A 229 -4.62 -3.12 13.55
N PRO A 230 -5.40 -2.02 13.70
CA PRO A 230 -6.70 -1.89 13.04
C PRO A 230 -6.57 -1.66 11.53
N THR A 231 -5.82 -2.55 10.86
CA THR A 231 -5.64 -2.56 9.41
C THR A 231 -6.78 -3.28 8.72
N SER A 232 -7.23 -2.75 7.58
CA SER A 232 -8.10 -3.50 6.67
C SER A 232 -7.32 -4.55 5.90
N VAL A 233 -6.11 -4.19 5.43
CA VAL A 233 -5.20 -5.07 4.68
C VAL A 233 -3.76 -4.81 5.13
N VAL A 234 -2.97 -5.88 5.24
CA VAL A 234 -1.51 -5.84 5.33
C VAL A 234 -0.93 -6.29 3.99
N ILE A 235 -0.29 -5.37 3.28
CA ILE A 235 0.29 -5.63 1.97
C ILE A 235 1.68 -6.21 2.15
N THR A 236 1.92 -7.35 1.51
CA THR A 236 3.23 -8.01 1.51
C THR A 236 3.68 -8.33 0.09
N GLY A 237 4.93 -8.01 -0.21
CA GLY A 237 5.57 -8.34 -1.49
C GLY A 237 5.99 -9.80 -1.52
N CYS A 238 5.74 -10.48 -2.64
CA CYS A 238 6.12 -11.87 -2.85
C CYS A 238 6.82 -12.00 -4.22
N GLU A 239 8.11 -12.30 -4.20
CA GLU A 239 8.91 -12.55 -5.42
C GLU A 239 9.15 -14.06 -5.66
N ARG A 240 8.76 -14.93 -4.71
CA ARG A 240 8.84 -16.39 -4.79
C ARG A 240 7.77 -17.04 -3.93
N MET A 241 7.43 -18.27 -4.28
CA MET A 241 6.35 -19.03 -3.63
C MET A 241 6.55 -19.17 -2.12
N ALA A 242 7.77 -19.35 -1.64
CA ALA A 242 8.04 -19.48 -0.20
C ALA A 242 7.63 -18.22 0.61
N ILE A 243 7.73 -17.01 0.01
CA ILE A 243 7.28 -15.78 0.68
C ILE A 243 5.74 -15.70 0.68
N LEU A 244 5.09 -16.15 -0.40
CA LEU A 244 3.63 -16.27 -0.43
C LEU A 244 3.14 -17.28 0.62
N ASP A 245 3.83 -18.44 0.75
CA ASP A 245 3.51 -19.43 1.78
C ASP A 245 3.58 -18.83 3.18
N GLN A 246 4.63 -18.06 3.47
CA GLN A 246 4.81 -17.35 4.73
C GLN A 246 3.70 -16.34 5.00
N ALA A 247 3.28 -15.57 3.99
CA ALA A 247 2.19 -14.58 4.12
C ALA A 247 0.85 -15.26 4.42
N ILE A 248 0.56 -16.37 3.74
CA ILE A 248 -0.65 -17.17 3.98
C ILE A 248 -0.63 -17.83 5.36
N GLU A 249 0.54 -18.35 5.77
CA GLU A 249 0.70 -18.91 7.11
C GLU A 249 0.46 -17.85 8.20
N ALA A 250 0.95 -16.62 8.01
CA ALA A 250 0.68 -15.53 8.93
C ALA A 250 -0.83 -15.26 9.07
N ALA A 251 -1.58 -15.23 7.95
CA ALA A 251 -3.03 -15.03 8.00
C ALA A 251 -3.78 -16.22 8.65
N ARG A 252 -3.28 -17.44 8.45
CA ARG A 252 -3.88 -18.67 8.98
C ARG A 252 -3.68 -18.84 10.48
N THR A 253 -2.50 -18.44 10.97
CA THR A 253 -2.10 -18.63 12.38
C THR A 253 -2.35 -17.40 13.23
N PHE A 254 -2.76 -16.28 12.62
CA PHE A 254 -3.02 -15.04 13.34
C PHE A 254 -4.04 -15.23 14.48
N LYS A 255 -3.64 -14.75 15.65
CA LYS A 255 -4.51 -14.54 16.81
C LYS A 255 -4.27 -13.13 17.33
N PRO A 256 -5.33 -12.42 17.78
CA PRO A 256 -5.14 -11.12 18.42
C PRO A 256 -4.13 -11.19 19.56
N MET A 257 -3.17 -10.27 19.53
CA MET A 257 -2.17 -10.14 20.58
C MET A 257 -2.72 -9.34 21.75
N SER A 258 -2.43 -9.76 22.95
CA SER A 258 -2.67 -8.96 24.16
C SER A 258 -1.75 -7.74 24.22
N SER A 259 -2.11 -6.71 24.99
CA SER A 259 -1.26 -5.54 25.19
C SER A 259 0.12 -5.90 25.76
N ALA A 260 0.21 -6.94 26.58
CA ALA A 260 1.47 -7.43 27.13
C ALA A 260 2.37 -8.05 26.06
N GLU A 261 1.80 -8.85 25.14
CA GLU A 261 2.52 -9.44 24.01
C GLU A 261 3.01 -8.37 23.03
N VAL A 262 2.16 -7.38 22.71
CA VAL A 262 2.57 -6.23 21.88
C VAL A 262 3.72 -5.48 22.56
N SER A 263 3.60 -5.16 23.86
CA SER A 263 4.64 -4.44 24.59
C SER A 263 5.96 -5.23 24.63
N ALA A 264 5.90 -6.54 24.83
CA ALA A 264 7.08 -7.40 24.82
C ALA A 264 7.76 -7.46 23.45
N LEU A 265 6.96 -7.53 22.37
CA LEU A 265 7.46 -7.51 21.00
C LEU A 265 8.13 -6.17 20.65
N LEU A 266 7.50 -5.05 20.98
CA LEU A 266 8.03 -3.72 20.75
C LEU A 266 9.29 -3.44 21.58
N ALA A 267 9.39 -3.99 22.79
CA ALA A 267 10.60 -3.89 23.61
C ALA A 267 11.83 -4.51 22.94
N LYS A 268 11.66 -5.58 22.13
CA LYS A 268 12.78 -6.19 21.37
C LYS A 268 13.36 -5.23 20.33
N THR A 269 12.55 -4.35 19.75
CA THR A 269 12.93 -3.50 18.60
C THR A 269 13.28 -2.08 18.99
N LYS A 270 12.95 -1.64 20.21
CA LYS A 270 13.07 -0.25 20.66
C LYS A 270 14.44 0.36 20.38
N ASP A 271 15.51 -0.26 20.87
CA ASP A 271 16.86 0.30 20.74
C ASP A 271 17.33 0.33 19.27
N ALA A 272 16.98 -0.69 18.50
CA ALA A 272 17.31 -0.78 17.08
C ALA A 272 16.56 0.25 16.21
N ALA A 273 15.36 0.65 16.63
CA ALA A 273 14.50 1.55 15.86
C ALA A 273 14.83 3.04 16.04
N MET A 274 15.52 3.44 17.11
CA MET A 274 15.70 4.84 17.55
C MET A 274 16.22 5.80 16.47
N THR A 275 17.01 5.32 15.53
CA THR A 275 17.61 6.14 14.47
C THR A 275 16.94 6.00 13.11
N GLY A 276 15.96 5.09 12.99
CA GLY A 276 15.30 4.76 11.72
C GLY A 276 16.20 3.99 10.74
N GLN A 277 17.35 3.45 11.18
CA GLN A 277 18.30 2.77 10.28
C GLN A 277 17.70 1.53 9.59
N PHE A 278 16.74 0.85 10.21
CA PHE A 278 16.02 -0.29 9.64
C PHE A 278 14.73 0.12 8.90
N GLU A 279 14.49 1.41 8.77
CA GLU A 279 13.42 2.01 7.99
C GLU A 279 13.99 3.04 6.98
N PRO A 280 14.90 2.61 6.07
CA PRO A 280 15.60 3.55 5.16
C PRO A 280 14.62 4.32 4.25
N PHE A 281 13.41 3.82 4.03
CA PHE A 281 12.35 4.55 3.33
C PHE A 281 11.92 5.85 4.06
N LYS A 282 12.15 5.98 5.39
CA LYS A 282 11.94 7.22 6.14
C LYS A 282 13.15 8.16 6.10
N THR A 283 14.38 7.62 6.02
CA THR A 283 15.62 8.36 6.26
C THR A 283 16.48 8.61 5.02
N ALA A 284 16.36 7.77 3.99
CA ALA A 284 17.14 7.85 2.75
C ALA A 284 16.26 8.18 1.54
N THR A 285 16.85 8.67 0.46
CA THR A 285 16.15 9.10 -0.76
C THR A 285 16.01 8.02 -1.84
N GLN A 286 16.64 6.87 -1.64
CA GLN A 286 16.60 5.75 -2.60
C GLN A 286 15.21 5.16 -2.82
N PHE A 287 14.28 5.40 -1.91
CA PHE A 287 12.88 4.97 -2.01
C PHE A 287 11.94 6.06 -2.55
N ASP A 288 12.48 7.23 -2.87
CA ASP A 288 11.71 8.40 -3.29
C ASP A 288 11.69 8.47 -4.84
N SER A 289 10.94 7.60 -5.49
CA SER A 289 10.90 7.44 -6.96
C SER A 289 10.53 8.74 -7.66
N THR A 290 9.54 9.48 -7.15
CA THR A 290 9.11 10.77 -7.71
C THR A 290 10.15 11.88 -7.54
N ALA A 291 11.05 11.79 -6.55
CA ALA A 291 12.17 12.72 -6.42
C ALA A 291 13.28 12.43 -7.43
N GLN A 292 13.50 11.14 -7.72
CA GLN A 292 14.47 10.71 -8.73
C GLN A 292 13.95 10.94 -10.16
N ASN A 293 12.62 10.90 -10.36
CA ASN A 293 11.96 11.01 -11.65
C ASN A 293 10.93 12.15 -11.68
N PRO A 294 11.35 13.43 -11.53
CA PRO A 294 10.42 14.55 -11.40
C PRO A 294 9.51 14.75 -12.63
N ASN A 295 9.89 14.22 -13.78
CA ASN A 295 9.07 14.27 -15.00
C ASN A 295 7.79 13.43 -14.92
N TRP A 296 7.74 12.43 -14.04
CA TRP A 296 6.51 11.63 -13.85
C TRP A 296 5.36 12.44 -13.29
N MET A 297 5.68 13.51 -12.58
CA MET A 297 4.73 14.39 -11.92
C MET A 297 4.03 15.39 -12.87
N ARG A 298 4.52 15.52 -14.13
CA ARG A 298 4.08 16.53 -15.11
C ARG A 298 3.13 15.96 -16.16
#